data_1965dba4ac13816cc529dfa56fae8911
#
_entry.id   1965dba4ac13816cc529dfa56fae8911
#
_cell.length_a   1.000
_cell.length_b   1.000
_cell.length_c   1.000
_cell.angle_alpha   90.00
_cell.angle_beta   90.00
_cell.angle_gamma   90.00
#
_symmetry.space_group_name_H-M   'P 1'
#
loop_
_entity.id
_entity.type
_entity.pdbx_description
1 polymer ?
#
loop_
_entity_poly.entity_id
_entity_poly.type
_entity_poly.pdbx_seq_one_letter_code
_entity_poly.pdbx_strand_id
1 'polypeptide(L)'
;MFEAGTVVLIPFPYSDLSAAKKRPVLMLTQPDARGNFVGMPLTSQPQLLPALKLEAGPLPLGGTLPLASWVKTDTVYSLRETKVIKTIGRVTDESRTYCVQHLCRYLNKGQ
;
A
#
# COMPACT_ATOMS: atom_id res chain seq x y z
N MET A 1 -4.07 -14.83 7.59
CA MET A 1 -3.28 -14.80 6.35
C MET A 1 -3.66 -13.57 5.53
N PHE A 2 -2.68 -12.92 4.91
CA PHE A 2 -2.93 -11.71 4.15
C PHE A 2 -3.15 -12.02 2.67
N GLU A 3 -4.10 -11.32 2.07
CA GLU A 3 -4.38 -11.46 0.63
C GLU A 3 -3.97 -10.18 -0.09
N ALA A 4 -3.64 -10.29 -1.38
CA ALA A 4 -3.39 -9.13 -2.21
C ALA A 4 -4.61 -8.20 -2.15
N GLY A 5 -4.37 -6.90 -2.09
CA GLY A 5 -5.42 -5.90 -1.92
C GLY A 5 -5.67 -5.51 -0.48
N THR A 6 -5.06 -6.19 0.48
CA THR A 6 -5.17 -5.83 1.90
C THR A 6 -4.37 -4.56 2.16
N VAL A 7 -4.95 -3.65 2.95
CA VAL A 7 -4.26 -2.47 3.43
C VAL A 7 -3.85 -2.75 4.87
N VAL A 8 -2.56 -2.65 5.15
CA VAL A 8 -1.99 -2.97 6.47
C VAL A 8 -1.23 -1.78 7.01
N LEU A 9 -1.08 -1.74 8.33
CA LEU A 9 -0.26 -0.74 9.02
C LEU A 9 1.08 -1.37 9.34
N ILE A 10 2.16 -0.69 8.92
CA ILE A 10 3.51 -1.23 9.08
C ILE A 10 4.48 -0.10 9.43
N PRO A 11 5.48 -0.35 10.29
CA PRO A 11 6.48 0.68 10.59
C PRO A 11 7.50 0.80 9.46
N PHE A 12 7.83 2.05 9.13
CA PHE A 12 8.88 2.35 8.18
C PHE A 12 10.02 3.07 8.90
N PRO A 13 11.16 2.44 9.08
CA PRO A 13 12.26 3.05 9.82
C PRO A 13 13.25 3.85 8.96
N TYR A 14 12.94 4.08 7.70
CA TYR A 14 13.94 4.52 6.75
C TYR A 14 14.27 6.01 6.76
N SER A 15 13.40 6.85 7.24
CA SER A 15 13.60 8.30 7.10
C SER A 15 13.99 9.00 8.39
N ASP A 16 13.88 8.32 9.52
CA ASP A 16 14.13 8.91 10.81
C ASP A 16 14.81 7.90 11.71
N LEU A 17 16.00 8.20 12.14
CA LEU A 17 16.81 7.30 12.96
C LEU A 17 16.25 7.12 14.37
N SER A 18 15.42 8.04 14.83
CA SER A 18 14.95 8.01 16.21
C SER A 18 13.71 7.13 16.41
N ALA A 19 12.90 6.92 15.39
CA ALA A 19 11.66 6.16 15.51
C ALA A 19 11.15 5.71 14.17
N ALA A 20 10.54 4.53 14.15
CA ALA A 20 9.83 4.04 12.98
C ALA A 20 8.48 4.74 12.93
N LYS A 21 8.15 5.30 11.78
CA LYS A 21 6.83 5.89 11.55
C LYS A 21 5.90 4.83 10.98
N LYS A 22 4.74 4.67 11.59
CA LYS A 22 3.73 3.71 11.11
C LYS A 22 3.03 4.30 9.88
N ARG A 23 2.91 3.50 8.83
CA ARG A 23 2.26 3.93 7.59
C ARG A 23 1.33 2.85 7.05
N PRO A 24 0.20 3.25 6.45
CA PRO A 24 -0.62 2.30 5.72
C PRO A 24 0.07 1.91 4.43
N VAL A 25 -0.06 0.65 4.06
CA VAL A 25 0.53 0.07 2.85
C VAL A 25 -0.50 -0.81 2.18
N LEU A 26 -0.64 -0.66 0.88
CA LEU A 26 -1.47 -1.55 0.07
C LEU A 26 -0.60 -2.73 -0.38
N MET A 27 -1.02 -3.94 -0.05
CA MET A 27 -0.35 -5.15 -0.47
C MET A 27 -0.71 -5.44 -1.93
N LEU A 28 0.28 -5.39 -2.82
CA LEU A 28 0.08 -5.74 -4.22
C LEU A 28 0.09 -7.24 -4.42
N THR A 29 0.80 -7.95 -3.56
CA THR A 29 0.90 -9.40 -3.60
C THR A 29 0.59 -9.97 -2.22
N GLN A 30 0.18 -11.22 -2.17
CA GLN A 30 0.15 -11.92 -0.89
C GLN A 30 1.59 -12.28 -0.51
N PRO A 31 1.86 -12.57 0.77
CA PRO A 31 3.22 -12.97 1.16
C PRO A 31 3.65 -14.24 0.46
N ASP A 32 4.92 -14.28 0.07
CA ASP A 32 5.52 -15.48 -0.52
C ASP A 32 5.92 -16.46 0.57
N ALA A 33 6.61 -17.55 0.18
CA ALA A 33 7.01 -18.59 1.11
C ALA A 33 7.96 -18.10 2.21
N ARG A 34 8.62 -16.97 1.99
CA ARG A 34 9.52 -16.36 2.97
C ARG A 34 8.84 -15.30 3.81
N GLY A 35 7.56 -15.04 3.56
CA GLY A 35 6.82 -14.02 4.27
C GLY A 35 7.03 -12.61 3.73
N ASN A 36 7.54 -12.46 2.52
CA ASN A 36 7.74 -11.16 1.89
C ASN A 36 6.60 -10.82 0.94
N PHE A 37 6.22 -9.54 0.91
CA PHE A 37 5.22 -9.08 -0.04
C PHE A 37 5.65 -7.74 -0.64
N VAL A 38 5.08 -7.41 -1.79
CA VAL A 38 5.32 -6.12 -2.44
C VAL A 38 4.18 -5.21 -2.07
N GLY A 39 4.52 -4.03 -1.57
CA GLY A 39 3.53 -3.06 -1.12
C GLY A 39 3.79 -1.65 -1.61
N MET A 40 2.71 -0.89 -1.77
CA MET A 40 2.75 0.53 -2.09
C MET A 40 2.32 1.33 -0.87
N PRO A 41 3.08 2.35 -0.46
CA PRO A 41 2.69 3.15 0.69
C PRO A 41 1.51 4.07 0.34
N LEU A 42 0.68 4.34 1.35
CA LEU A 42 -0.34 5.36 1.27
C LEU A 42 0.15 6.62 1.98
N THR A 43 -0.30 7.77 1.50
CA THR A 43 0.00 9.05 2.14
C THR A 43 -1.28 9.87 2.23
N SER A 44 -1.42 10.63 3.32
CA SER A 44 -2.53 11.57 3.45
C SER A 44 -2.25 12.89 2.72
N GLN A 45 -1.04 13.08 2.21
CA GLN A 45 -0.69 14.25 1.41
C GLN A 45 -1.22 14.07 -0.01
N PRO A 46 -1.95 15.04 -0.58
CA PRO A 46 -2.41 14.93 -1.96
C PRO A 46 -1.27 14.70 -2.93
N GLN A 47 -1.52 13.83 -3.90
CA GLN A 47 -0.52 13.44 -4.89
C GLN A 47 -0.93 13.89 -6.27
N LEU A 48 0.05 14.24 -7.09
CA LEU A 48 -0.19 14.46 -8.51
C LEU A 48 -0.47 13.12 -9.19
N LEU A 49 -1.24 13.16 -10.26
CA LEU A 49 -1.54 11.96 -11.03
C LEU A 49 -0.30 11.44 -11.73
N PRO A 50 -0.18 10.10 -11.91
CA PRO A 50 -1.18 9.12 -11.51
C PRO A 50 -1.05 8.74 -10.04
N ALA A 51 -2.19 8.58 -9.40
CA ALA A 51 -2.28 8.07 -8.03
C ALA A 51 -3.70 7.56 -7.83
N LEU A 52 -3.89 6.66 -6.90
CA LEU A 52 -5.22 6.19 -6.55
C LEU A 52 -5.63 6.81 -5.23
N LYS A 53 -6.71 7.59 -5.25
CA LYS A 53 -7.25 8.17 -4.03
C LYS A 53 -8.22 7.19 -3.39
N LEU A 54 -8.07 7.00 -2.09
CA LEU A 54 -9.00 6.21 -1.28
C LEU A 54 -9.64 7.14 -0.27
N GLU A 55 -10.97 7.21 -0.28
CA GLU A 55 -11.71 8.06 0.64
C GLU A 55 -11.66 7.48 2.05
N ALA A 56 -11.78 8.35 3.06
CA ALA A 56 -11.94 7.90 4.43
C ALA A 56 -13.27 7.16 4.56
N GLY A 57 -13.32 6.19 5.45
CA GLY A 57 -14.53 5.41 5.69
C GLY A 57 -14.39 3.95 5.29
N PRO A 58 -15.51 3.25 5.16
CA PRO A 58 -15.47 1.81 4.86
C PRO A 58 -14.78 1.50 3.54
N LEU A 59 -13.94 0.47 3.56
CA LEU A 59 -13.32 -0.03 2.34
C LEU A 59 -14.21 -1.11 1.72
N PRO A 60 -14.17 -1.28 0.39
CA PRO A 60 -15.12 -2.16 -0.30
C PRO A 60 -15.18 -3.61 0.19
N LEU A 61 -14.04 -4.17 0.56
CA LEU A 61 -13.97 -5.57 0.96
C LEU A 61 -13.66 -5.73 2.43
N GLY A 62 -13.98 -4.72 3.23
CA GLY A 62 -13.87 -4.77 4.68
C GLY A 62 -12.92 -3.75 5.24
N GLY A 63 -13.12 -3.44 6.52
CA GLY A 63 -12.30 -2.48 7.24
C GLY A 63 -12.66 -1.03 6.97
N THR A 64 -11.99 -0.14 7.68
CA THR A 64 -12.27 1.30 7.62
C THR A 64 -10.96 2.06 7.54
N LEU A 65 -10.86 2.96 6.56
CA LEU A 65 -9.70 3.82 6.40
C LEU A 65 -9.94 5.09 7.21
N PRO A 66 -9.08 5.41 8.19
CA PRO A 66 -9.33 6.57 9.07
C PRO A 66 -9.18 7.92 8.40
N LEU A 67 -8.33 8.04 7.38
CA LEU A 67 -8.08 9.29 6.67
C LEU A 67 -8.10 9.05 5.18
N ALA A 68 -8.63 10.01 4.42
CA ALA A 68 -8.48 9.98 2.97
C ALA A 68 -6.98 9.91 2.65
N SER A 69 -6.63 9.02 1.75
CA SER A 69 -5.23 8.74 1.43
C SER A 69 -5.05 8.49 -0.05
N TRP A 70 -3.82 8.66 -0.50
CA TRP A 70 -3.44 8.38 -1.88
C TRP A 70 -2.43 7.26 -1.89
N VAL A 71 -2.65 6.26 -2.75
CA VAL A 71 -1.68 5.20 -2.99
C VAL A 71 -0.61 5.76 -3.91
N LYS A 72 0.65 5.69 -3.49
CA LYS A 72 1.78 6.18 -4.28
C LYS A 72 2.15 5.10 -5.31
N THR A 73 1.55 5.19 -6.48
CA THR A 73 1.63 4.13 -7.48
C THR A 73 3.00 4.02 -8.17
N ASP A 74 3.91 4.93 -7.88
CA ASP A 74 5.28 4.89 -8.41
C ASP A 74 6.29 4.38 -7.39
N THR A 75 5.84 3.95 -6.22
CA THR A 75 6.73 3.60 -5.11
C THR A 75 6.35 2.23 -4.57
N VAL A 76 7.30 1.30 -4.56
CA VAL A 76 7.07 -0.04 -4.00
C VAL A 76 8.19 -0.42 -3.06
N TYR A 77 7.85 -1.25 -2.10
CA TYR A 77 8.78 -1.82 -1.15
C TYR A 77 8.54 -3.31 -1.05
N SER A 78 9.63 -4.04 -0.80
CA SER A 78 9.53 -5.44 -0.39
C SER A 78 9.51 -5.45 1.14
N LEU A 79 8.44 -5.96 1.71
CA LEU A 79 8.19 -5.88 3.14
C LEU A 79 7.88 -7.26 3.70
N ARG A 80 8.10 -7.42 5.01
CA ARG A 80 7.85 -8.71 5.68
C ARG A 80 6.51 -8.67 6.40
N GLU A 81 5.73 -9.75 6.24
CA GLU A 81 4.42 -9.83 6.90
C GLU A 81 4.55 -9.79 8.42
N THR A 82 5.68 -10.24 8.98
CA THR A 82 5.89 -10.22 10.43
C THR A 82 5.96 -8.81 10.99
N LYS A 83 6.16 -7.79 10.15
CA LYS A 83 6.19 -6.40 10.58
C LYS A 83 4.82 -5.74 10.58
N VAL A 84 3.79 -6.41 10.09
CA VAL A 84 2.45 -5.85 10.05
C VAL A 84 1.91 -5.70 11.47
N ILE A 85 1.49 -4.49 11.81
CA ILE A 85 0.93 -4.18 13.13
C ILE A 85 -0.53 -4.58 13.18
N LYS A 86 -1.28 -4.23 12.13
CA LYS A 86 -2.69 -4.61 12.03
C LYS A 86 -3.17 -4.46 10.58
N THR A 87 -4.28 -5.10 10.28
CA THR A 87 -4.99 -4.94 9.01
C THR A 87 -5.94 -3.75 9.16
N ILE A 88 -5.89 -2.83 8.18
CA ILE A 88 -6.79 -1.70 8.12
C ILE A 88 -8.06 -2.08 7.36
N GLY A 89 -7.89 -2.78 6.25
CA GLY A 89 -9.03 -3.20 5.44
C GLY A 89 -8.57 -3.78 4.11
N ARG A 90 -9.49 -3.79 3.15
CA ARG A 90 -9.18 -4.39 1.85
C ARG A 90 -9.86 -3.64 0.71
N VAL A 91 -9.12 -3.38 -0.34
CA VAL A 91 -9.64 -2.76 -1.57
C VAL A 91 -10.02 -3.84 -2.57
N THR A 92 -10.74 -3.44 -3.63
CA THR A 92 -11.12 -4.37 -4.70
C THR A 92 -9.89 -4.80 -5.48
N ASP A 93 -10.00 -5.96 -6.13
CA ASP A 93 -8.95 -6.43 -7.03
C ASP A 93 -8.75 -5.45 -8.19
N GLU A 94 -9.83 -4.80 -8.61
CA GLU A 94 -9.77 -3.78 -9.65
C GLU A 94 -8.87 -2.61 -9.23
N SER A 95 -9.01 -2.13 -8.00
CA SER A 95 -8.16 -1.06 -7.47
C SER A 95 -6.70 -1.51 -7.39
N ARG A 96 -6.47 -2.72 -6.92
CA ARG A 96 -5.11 -3.28 -6.86
C ARG A 96 -4.50 -3.36 -8.26
N THR A 97 -5.25 -3.88 -9.22
CA THR A 97 -4.79 -4.01 -10.62
C THR A 97 -4.47 -2.64 -11.21
N TYR A 98 -5.29 -1.63 -10.93
CA TYR A 98 -5.05 -0.26 -11.35
C TYR A 98 -3.66 0.20 -10.87
N CYS A 99 -3.35 -0.04 -9.61
CA CYS A 99 -2.05 0.34 -9.04
C CYS A 99 -0.90 -0.39 -9.72
N VAL A 100 -1.07 -1.69 -9.97
CA VAL A 100 -0.03 -2.49 -10.65
C VAL A 100 0.19 -1.97 -12.07
N GLN A 101 -0.88 -1.65 -12.79
CA GLN A 101 -0.76 -1.13 -14.15
C GLN A 101 -0.04 0.21 -14.18
N HIS A 102 -0.32 1.08 -13.23
CA HIS A 102 0.35 2.38 -13.16
C HIS A 102 1.83 2.22 -12.82
N LEU A 103 2.17 1.28 -11.95
CA LEU A 103 3.56 0.98 -11.65
C LEU A 103 4.28 0.50 -12.90
N CYS A 104 3.66 -0.41 -13.66
CA CYS A 104 4.26 -0.92 -14.89
C CYS A 104 4.52 0.20 -15.90
N ARG A 105 3.59 1.12 -16.06
CA ARG A 105 3.78 2.27 -16.94
C ARG A 105 4.92 3.15 -16.47
N TYR A 106 4.99 3.38 -15.17
CA TYR A 106 6.07 4.18 -14.59
C TYR A 106 7.43 3.52 -14.84
N LEU A 107 7.52 2.21 -14.64
CA LEU A 107 8.77 1.48 -14.82
C LEU A 107 9.22 1.47 -16.28
N ASN A 108 8.28 1.52 -17.21
CA ASN A 108 8.59 1.53 -18.64
C ASN A 108 8.80 2.93 -19.20
N LYS A 109 8.55 3.96 -18.41
CA LYS A 109 8.71 5.34 -18.81
C LYS A 109 10.19 5.66 -18.96
N GLY A 110 10.55 6.29 -20.05
CA GLY A 110 11.94 6.62 -20.33
C GLY A 110 12.71 5.55 -21.07
N GLN A 111 12.02 4.54 -21.53
CA GLN A 111 12.62 3.48 -22.35
C GLN A 111 12.92 3.98 -23.75
#